data_9c284cd0236ebbbea1d8ae0ef607a1d7
#
_entry.id   9c284cd0236ebbbea1d8ae0ef607a1d7
#
_cell.length_a   1.000
_cell.length_b   1.000
_cell.length_c   1.000
_cell.angle_alpha   90.00
_cell.angle_beta   90.00
_cell.angle_gamma   90.00
#
_symmetry.space_group_name_H-M   'P 1'
#
loop_
_entity.id
_entity.type
_entity.pdbx_description
1 polymer ?
#
loop_
_entity_poly.entity_id
_entity_poly.type
_entity_poly.pdbx_seq_one_letter_code
_entity_poly.pdbx_strand_id
1 'polypeptide(L)'
;MDANKPSPAPVPALDQLATPLAWADRQGRITGVNPAFPRWIGVGVRRLVGQPLAALELEGDALARFLAQDEREVLRLHRIPLGMPGEAPRHADGWLTRTAEGWLLEAHPADDSAATDPAQALPAALQAALKGMAHELRNPLAGLKGAAQLLSRRAHARADAGDEHELIELIGAEIDRLSQLVEQLLSPAPQRPHAPLNIHTVLERVLRLAENEGGWSVRLQRDYDPSIPEFDGDADRLTQAIWNLVRNALQAGASAIILRTRVESGLHIRERLHARALRVEIVDDGRGVPEELAEHLFLPLVSGRAEGTGLGLALAHQVAREHRGSLGYRSRPGHTVFTLLLPHNGPEAATTP
;
A
#
# COMPACT_ATOMS: atom_id res chain seq x y z
N MET A 1 -11.36 -14.04 57.16
CA MET A 1 -10.21 -14.77 56.60
C MET A 1 -10.29 -14.66 55.06
N ASP A 2 -9.77 -13.56 54.54
CA ASP A 2 -9.70 -13.32 53.06
C ASP A 2 -8.21 -13.22 52.72
N ALA A 3 -7.62 -14.38 52.53
CA ALA A 3 -6.24 -14.51 52.07
C ALA A 3 -6.25 -15.25 50.74
N ASN A 4 -6.34 -14.51 49.66
CA ASN A 4 -5.68 -14.83 48.39
C ASN A 4 -6.11 -13.89 47.27
N LYS A 5 -5.85 -12.59 47.38
CA LYS A 5 -5.77 -11.74 46.20
C LYS A 5 -4.36 -11.92 45.62
N PRO A 6 -4.21 -12.40 44.39
CA PRO A 6 -2.89 -12.42 43.75
C PRO A 6 -2.34 -10.99 43.68
N SER A 7 -1.12 -10.80 44.18
CA SER A 7 -0.40 -9.55 44.04
C SER A 7 -0.33 -9.19 42.54
N PRO A 8 -0.62 -7.94 42.14
CA PRO A 8 -0.51 -7.55 40.76
C PRO A 8 0.93 -7.83 40.27
N ALA A 9 1.03 -8.47 39.09
CA ALA A 9 2.32 -8.72 38.49
C ALA A 9 3.10 -7.40 38.34
N PRO A 10 4.43 -7.38 38.55
CA PRO A 10 5.23 -6.17 38.40
C PRO A 10 5.06 -5.63 36.98
N VAL A 11 4.75 -4.33 36.87
CA VAL A 11 4.67 -3.63 35.60
C VAL A 11 6.08 -3.65 34.97
N PRO A 12 6.28 -4.13 33.77
CA PRO A 12 7.59 -4.15 33.13
C PRO A 12 8.13 -2.71 33.04
N ALA A 13 9.42 -2.54 33.37
CA ALA A 13 10.07 -1.25 33.20
C ALA A 13 10.18 -0.87 31.73
N LEU A 14 10.04 0.41 31.37
CA LEU A 14 10.12 0.91 29.99
C LEU A 14 11.41 0.48 29.29
N ASP A 15 12.49 0.28 30.05
CA ASP A 15 13.79 -0.20 29.57
C ASP A 15 13.79 -1.65 29.06
N GLN A 16 12.77 -2.43 29.41
CA GLN A 16 12.60 -3.83 28.96
C GLN A 16 11.78 -3.95 27.68
N LEU A 17 11.18 -2.84 27.21
CA LEU A 17 10.39 -2.84 25.99
C LEU A 17 11.29 -2.84 24.75
N ALA A 18 10.98 -3.71 23.79
CA ALA A 18 11.66 -3.76 22.50
C ALA A 18 11.21 -2.61 21.58
N THR A 19 10.05 -2.03 21.82
CA THR A 19 9.53 -0.87 21.09
C THR A 19 10.39 0.36 21.38
N PRO A 20 10.94 1.05 20.39
CA PRO A 20 11.62 2.32 20.53
C PRO A 20 10.70 3.39 21.13
N LEU A 21 11.09 3.98 22.27
CA LEU A 21 10.35 5.01 22.99
C LEU A 21 11.24 6.22 23.25
N ALA A 22 10.69 7.42 23.05
CA ALA A 22 11.29 8.67 23.46
C ALA A 22 10.25 9.53 24.18
N TRP A 23 10.64 10.18 25.27
CA TRP A 23 9.79 11.11 26.01
C TRP A 23 10.42 12.50 26.05
N ALA A 24 9.58 13.50 26.00
CA ALA A 24 9.97 14.90 25.98
C ALA A 24 9.16 15.71 26.99
N ASP A 25 9.72 16.82 27.43
CA ASP A 25 9.04 17.78 28.30
C ASP A 25 7.89 18.51 27.55
N ARG A 26 7.20 19.41 28.27
CA ARG A 26 6.10 20.21 27.70
C ARG A 26 6.56 21.15 26.59
N GLN A 27 7.84 21.50 26.54
CA GLN A 27 8.46 22.30 25.49
C GLN A 27 8.89 21.45 24.28
N GLY A 28 8.64 20.13 24.32
CA GLY A 28 9.01 19.20 23.25
C GLY A 28 10.50 18.86 23.22
N ARG A 29 11.27 19.08 24.31
CA ARG A 29 12.67 18.65 24.40
C ARG A 29 12.75 17.25 24.95
N ILE A 30 13.51 16.40 24.27
CA ILE A 30 13.73 15.01 24.67
C ILE A 30 14.40 14.98 26.04
N THR A 31 13.73 14.40 27.03
CA THR A 31 14.25 14.21 28.39
C THR A 31 14.78 12.81 28.62
N GLY A 32 14.37 11.85 27.78
CA GLY A 32 14.89 10.49 27.86
C GLY A 32 14.40 9.61 26.71
N VAL A 33 15.03 8.44 26.61
CA VAL A 33 14.72 7.40 25.62
C VAL A 33 14.96 6.04 26.26
N ASN A 34 14.19 5.01 25.86
CA ASN A 34 14.49 3.65 26.28
C ASN A 34 15.68 3.06 25.47
N PRO A 35 16.28 1.95 25.89
CA PRO A 35 17.44 1.37 25.20
C PRO A 35 17.17 0.92 23.74
N ALA A 36 15.90 0.69 23.38
CA ALA A 36 15.52 0.31 22.01
C ALA A 36 15.62 1.49 21.03
N PHE A 37 15.30 2.71 21.47
CA PHE A 37 15.26 3.90 20.61
C PHE A 37 16.64 4.27 20.01
N PRO A 38 17.73 4.44 20.81
CA PRO A 38 19.06 4.76 20.29
C PRO A 38 19.63 3.64 19.43
N ARG A 39 19.34 2.37 19.74
CA ARG A 39 19.77 1.22 18.91
C ARG A 39 19.09 1.24 17.54
N TRP A 40 17.80 1.57 17.52
CA TRP A 40 17.04 1.62 16.27
C TRP A 40 17.44 2.82 15.41
N ILE A 41 17.49 4.04 15.98
CA ILE A 41 17.79 5.26 15.22
C ILE A 41 19.28 5.40 14.87
N GLY A 42 20.15 4.59 15.47
CA GLY A 42 21.60 4.63 15.23
C GLY A 42 22.33 5.79 15.91
N VAL A 43 21.67 6.48 16.87
CA VAL A 43 22.19 7.70 17.51
C VAL A 43 22.32 7.49 19.02
N GLY A 44 23.47 7.84 19.58
CA GLY A 44 23.70 7.70 21.02
C GLY A 44 22.82 8.60 21.88
N VAL A 45 22.41 8.11 23.08
CA VAL A 45 21.50 8.81 24.00
C VAL A 45 21.94 10.25 24.30
N ARG A 46 23.26 10.50 24.46
CA ARG A 46 23.80 11.84 24.76
C ARG A 46 23.54 12.87 23.64
N ARG A 47 23.38 12.43 22.41
CA ARG A 47 23.07 13.30 21.26
C ARG A 47 21.57 13.56 21.13
N LEU A 48 20.73 12.67 21.65
CA LEU A 48 19.27 12.74 21.58
C LEU A 48 18.69 13.61 22.71
N VAL A 49 19.15 13.39 23.95
CA VAL A 49 18.63 14.11 25.11
C VAL A 49 18.94 15.61 25.01
N GLY A 50 17.92 16.43 25.27
CA GLY A 50 17.97 17.88 25.14
C GLY A 50 17.64 18.42 23.75
N GLN A 51 17.60 17.58 22.72
CA GLN A 51 17.19 17.99 21.38
C GLN A 51 15.66 18.18 21.31
N PRO A 52 15.16 19.08 20.45
CA PRO A 52 13.74 19.16 20.18
C PRO A 52 13.25 17.84 19.54
N LEU A 53 12.15 17.30 20.01
CA LEU A 53 11.53 16.10 19.44
C LEU A 53 11.19 16.29 17.95
N ALA A 54 10.75 17.50 17.58
CA ALA A 54 10.48 17.87 16.19
C ALA A 54 11.72 17.79 15.28
N ALA A 55 12.92 17.97 15.83
CA ALA A 55 14.16 17.88 15.06
C ALA A 55 14.52 16.43 14.65
N LEU A 56 13.83 15.46 15.19
CA LEU A 56 13.96 14.06 14.72
C LEU A 56 13.28 13.81 13.37
N GLU A 57 12.29 14.62 12.99
CA GLU A 57 11.64 14.54 11.69
C GLU A 57 12.54 15.19 10.65
N LEU A 58 13.12 14.39 9.74
CA LEU A 58 14.08 14.89 8.74
C LEU A 58 13.40 15.50 7.51
N GLU A 59 12.18 15.05 7.21
CA GLU A 59 11.38 15.53 6.07
C GLU A 59 9.95 15.79 6.55
N GLY A 60 9.50 17.04 6.44
CA GLY A 60 8.16 17.45 6.91
C GLY A 60 8.21 18.32 8.16
N ASP A 61 7.05 18.50 8.78
CA ASP A 61 6.84 19.32 9.96
C ASP A 61 5.66 18.82 10.83
N ALA A 62 5.30 17.54 10.67
CA ALA A 62 4.16 16.92 11.36
C ALA A 62 4.33 16.96 12.89
N LEU A 63 5.51 16.59 13.37
CA LEU A 63 5.83 16.65 14.80
C LEU A 63 5.80 18.08 15.31
N ALA A 64 6.41 19.03 14.58
CA ALA A 64 6.44 20.44 14.97
C ALA A 64 5.04 21.04 15.06
N ARG A 65 4.21 20.80 14.05
CA ARG A 65 2.81 21.28 14.01
C ARG A 65 1.96 20.69 15.13
N PHE A 66 2.12 19.40 15.39
CA PHE A 66 1.36 18.73 16.46
C PHE A 66 1.75 19.22 17.86
N LEU A 67 3.05 19.40 18.09
CA LEU A 67 3.57 19.95 19.36
C LEU A 67 3.09 21.37 19.63
N ALA A 68 2.79 22.15 18.57
CA ALA A 68 2.25 23.49 18.67
C ALA A 68 0.72 23.55 18.89
N GLN A 69 -0.01 22.43 18.75
CA GLN A 69 -1.46 22.37 18.88
C GLN A 69 -1.86 21.91 20.29
N ASP A 70 -2.73 22.68 20.96
CA ASP A 70 -3.17 22.38 22.33
C ASP A 70 -4.35 21.39 22.44
N GLU A 71 -5.07 21.17 21.35
CA GLU A 71 -6.38 20.48 21.38
C GLU A 71 -6.32 18.96 21.13
N ARG A 72 -5.20 18.41 20.67
CA ARG A 72 -5.09 16.98 20.31
C ARG A 72 -4.20 16.24 21.30
N GLU A 73 -4.69 15.09 21.77
CA GLU A 73 -3.96 14.25 22.72
C GLU A 73 -3.03 13.23 22.05
N VAL A 74 -3.33 12.81 20.81
CA VAL A 74 -2.59 11.76 20.09
C VAL A 74 -2.45 12.09 18.61
N LEU A 75 -1.23 11.99 18.09
CA LEU A 75 -0.92 11.99 16.66
C LEU A 75 -0.46 10.60 16.25
N ARG A 76 -1.11 10.01 15.26
CA ARG A 76 -0.63 8.78 14.63
C ARG A 76 0.33 9.12 13.50
N LEU A 77 1.47 8.48 13.51
CA LEU A 77 2.53 8.61 12.52
C LEU A 77 2.52 7.40 11.59
N HIS A 78 2.65 7.63 10.30
CA HIS A 78 2.78 6.56 9.32
C HIS A 78 3.96 6.83 8.42
N ARG A 79 4.95 5.92 8.47
CA ARG A 79 6.21 5.97 7.71
C ARG A 79 6.91 7.33 7.77
N ILE A 80 6.96 7.91 8.96
CA ILE A 80 7.67 9.18 9.16
C ILE A 80 9.20 8.93 9.12
N PRO A 81 9.96 9.73 8.36
CA PRO A 81 11.41 9.67 8.35
C PRO A 81 11.99 10.31 9.60
N LEU A 82 12.48 9.51 10.53
CA LEU A 82 13.11 9.95 11.76
C LEU A 82 14.62 9.75 11.72
N GLY A 83 15.36 10.70 12.27
CA GLY A 83 16.81 10.64 12.31
C GLY A 83 17.42 11.90 12.93
N MET A 84 18.72 12.05 12.78
CA MET A 84 19.44 13.28 13.09
C MET A 84 19.98 13.89 11.81
N PRO A 85 20.08 15.22 11.70
CA PRO A 85 20.65 15.87 10.54
C PRO A 85 22.03 15.31 10.16
N GLY A 86 22.16 14.86 8.91
CA GLY A 86 23.40 14.25 8.39
C GLY A 86 23.49 12.74 8.53
N GLU A 87 22.48 12.06 9.07
CA GLU A 87 22.40 10.61 9.14
C GLU A 87 21.28 10.08 8.20
N ALA A 88 21.34 8.81 7.82
CA ALA A 88 20.30 8.21 6.99
C ALA A 88 18.97 8.13 7.77
N PRO A 89 17.83 8.53 7.16
CA PRO A 89 16.54 8.47 7.81
C PRO A 89 16.15 7.01 8.13
N ARG A 90 15.49 6.83 9.26
CA ARG A 90 14.83 5.58 9.65
C ARG A 90 13.33 5.79 9.62
N HIS A 91 12.62 4.99 8.84
CA HIS A 91 11.17 5.12 8.77
C HIS A 91 10.48 4.39 9.91
N ALA A 92 9.47 5.03 10.49
CA ALA A 92 8.65 4.44 11.54
C ALA A 92 7.16 4.75 11.35
N ASP A 93 6.35 3.76 11.69
CA ASP A 93 4.97 3.98 12.12
C ASP A 93 5.00 4.29 13.61
N GLY A 94 3.99 4.98 14.15
CA GLY A 94 3.98 5.22 15.60
C GLY A 94 2.91 6.16 16.09
N TRP A 95 3.06 6.57 17.33
CA TRP A 95 2.18 7.54 17.97
C TRP A 95 3.00 8.57 18.72
N LEU A 96 2.61 9.83 18.62
CA LEU A 96 3.03 10.87 19.54
C LEU A 96 1.84 11.21 20.42
N THR A 97 1.98 10.92 21.72
CA THR A 97 0.92 11.07 22.72
C THR A 97 1.27 12.17 23.70
N ARG A 98 0.31 13.03 24.01
CA ARG A 98 0.44 14.02 25.08
C ARG A 98 0.24 13.32 26.43
N THR A 99 1.14 13.55 27.36
CA THR A 99 1.08 13.02 28.73
C THR A 99 0.97 14.17 29.74
N ALA A 100 0.70 13.87 31.00
CA ALA A 100 0.67 14.88 32.05
C ALA A 100 2.00 15.65 32.19
N GLU A 101 3.12 15.00 31.88
CA GLU A 101 4.48 15.55 32.06
C GLU A 101 5.09 16.12 30.77
N GLY A 102 4.48 15.84 29.60
CA GLY A 102 5.00 16.26 28.31
C GLY A 102 4.51 15.36 27.17
N TRP A 103 5.44 14.76 26.42
CA TRP A 103 5.15 14.00 25.21
C TRP A 103 5.80 12.63 25.23
N LEU A 104 5.12 11.62 24.71
CA LEU A 104 5.65 10.28 24.48
C LEU A 104 5.57 9.93 22.99
N LEU A 105 6.71 9.66 22.39
CA LEU A 105 6.83 9.12 21.04
C LEU A 105 7.07 7.61 21.12
N GLU A 106 6.15 6.84 20.57
CA GLU A 106 6.31 5.42 20.27
C GLU A 106 6.66 5.26 18.80
N ALA A 107 7.79 4.64 18.49
CA ALA A 107 8.21 4.37 17.13
C ALA A 107 8.23 2.87 16.87
N HIS A 108 7.54 2.44 15.83
CA HIS A 108 7.55 1.07 15.34
C HIS A 108 8.34 1.08 14.04
N PRO A 109 9.55 0.50 14.01
CA PRO A 109 10.37 0.43 12.81
C PRO A 109 9.54 -0.05 11.61
N ALA A 110 9.46 0.76 10.57
CA ALA A 110 8.93 0.34 9.28
C ALA A 110 10.11 -0.17 8.46
N ASP A 111 9.93 -1.30 7.78
CA ASP A 111 10.99 -1.84 6.92
C ASP A 111 11.43 -0.79 5.89
N ASP A 112 12.71 -0.42 5.92
CA ASP A 112 13.31 0.57 5.01
C ASP A 112 13.24 0.11 3.56
N SER A 113 13.10 -1.20 3.31
CA SER A 113 12.94 -1.79 1.98
C SER A 113 11.74 -1.26 1.19
N ALA A 114 10.77 -0.62 1.85
CA ALA A 114 9.65 0.03 1.17
C ALA A 114 9.75 1.58 1.17
N ALA A 115 10.83 2.18 1.65
CA ALA A 115 11.00 3.63 1.80
C ALA A 115 11.35 4.34 0.48
N THR A 116 12.05 3.65 -0.41
CA THR A 116 12.27 4.15 -1.77
C THR A 116 11.03 3.78 -2.56
N ASP A 117 10.19 4.75 -2.93
CA ASP A 117 9.14 4.54 -3.92
C ASP A 117 9.84 4.05 -5.20
N PRO A 118 9.80 2.73 -5.52
CA PRO A 118 10.54 2.19 -6.66
C PRO A 118 10.06 2.80 -7.98
N ALA A 119 8.84 3.35 -8.00
CA ALA A 119 8.31 4.07 -9.14
C ALA A 119 8.90 5.48 -9.29
N GLN A 120 9.54 6.04 -8.24
CA GLN A 120 10.35 7.27 -8.39
C GLN A 120 11.76 6.95 -8.91
N ALA A 121 12.25 5.74 -8.66
CA ALA A 121 13.56 5.29 -9.15
C ALA A 121 13.53 4.89 -10.63
N LEU A 122 12.35 4.67 -11.24
CA LEU A 122 12.27 4.44 -12.68
C LEU A 122 12.48 5.77 -13.40
N PRO A 123 13.63 6.02 -14.06
CA PRO A 123 13.86 7.27 -14.76
C PRO A 123 12.70 7.54 -15.72
N ALA A 124 12.24 8.79 -15.83
CA ALA A 124 11.20 9.19 -16.77
C ALA A 124 11.52 8.73 -18.21
N ALA A 125 12.81 8.62 -18.54
CA ALA A 125 13.30 8.06 -19.79
C ALA A 125 12.93 6.58 -19.97
N LEU A 126 12.99 5.75 -18.93
CA LEU A 126 12.61 4.33 -19.02
C LEU A 126 11.09 4.19 -19.14
N GLN A 127 10.31 5.01 -18.45
CA GLN A 127 8.85 5.04 -18.63
C GLN A 127 8.47 5.47 -20.06
N ALA A 128 9.15 6.48 -20.60
CA ALA A 128 8.94 6.93 -21.99
C ALA A 128 9.36 5.84 -22.99
N ALA A 129 10.46 5.13 -22.74
CA ALA A 129 10.92 4.03 -23.57
C ALA A 129 9.95 2.84 -23.53
N LEU A 130 9.48 2.43 -22.36
CA LEU A 130 8.47 1.38 -22.22
C LEU A 130 7.16 1.76 -22.93
N LYS A 131 6.74 3.02 -22.83
CA LYS A 131 5.57 3.53 -23.54
C LYS A 131 5.77 3.52 -25.06
N GLY A 132 6.96 3.90 -25.54
CA GLY A 132 7.34 3.81 -26.97
C GLY A 132 7.30 2.38 -27.48
N MET A 133 7.99 1.46 -26.79
CA MET A 133 8.02 0.04 -27.15
C MET A 133 6.63 -0.60 -27.15
N ALA A 134 5.78 -0.23 -26.21
CA ALA A 134 4.44 -0.78 -26.14
C ALA A 134 3.55 -0.27 -27.30
N HIS A 135 3.74 0.97 -27.77
CA HIS A 135 3.10 1.43 -29.02
C HIS A 135 3.58 0.66 -30.25
N GLU A 136 4.88 0.37 -30.30
CA GLU A 136 5.45 -0.43 -31.41
C GLU A 136 5.03 -1.90 -31.36
N LEU A 137 4.79 -2.47 -30.18
CA LEU A 137 4.29 -3.84 -30.02
C LEU A 137 2.80 -3.97 -30.37
N ARG A 138 1.98 -2.94 -30.17
CA ARG A 138 0.55 -2.98 -30.54
C ARG A 138 0.33 -3.24 -32.02
N ASN A 139 1.16 -2.67 -32.88
CA ASN A 139 1.03 -2.80 -34.34
C ASN A 139 1.23 -4.25 -34.81
N PRO A 140 2.32 -4.97 -34.49
CA PRO A 140 2.48 -6.36 -34.89
C PRO A 140 1.45 -7.29 -34.25
N LEU A 141 1.02 -7.04 -33.01
CA LEU A 141 -0.03 -7.82 -32.34
C LEU A 141 -1.37 -7.68 -33.09
N ALA A 142 -1.74 -6.49 -33.53
CA ALA A 142 -2.94 -6.27 -34.33
C ALA A 142 -2.86 -7.02 -35.67
N GLY A 143 -1.68 -7.04 -36.32
CA GLY A 143 -1.43 -7.82 -37.52
C GLY A 143 -1.57 -9.33 -37.31
N LEU A 144 -0.97 -9.86 -36.24
CA LEU A 144 -1.06 -11.27 -35.86
C LEU A 144 -2.50 -11.69 -35.53
N LYS A 145 -3.25 -10.84 -34.80
CA LYS A 145 -4.67 -11.08 -34.52
C LYS A 145 -5.50 -11.16 -35.80
N GLY A 146 -5.27 -10.23 -36.75
CA GLY A 146 -5.92 -10.26 -38.05
C GLY A 146 -5.62 -11.53 -38.86
N ALA A 147 -4.34 -11.99 -38.81
CA ALA A 147 -3.94 -13.23 -39.48
C ALA A 147 -4.59 -14.47 -38.82
N ALA A 148 -4.60 -14.56 -37.48
CA ALA A 148 -5.26 -15.65 -36.76
C ALA A 148 -6.77 -15.70 -37.10
N GLN A 149 -7.45 -14.56 -37.14
CA GLN A 149 -8.87 -14.47 -37.51
C GLN A 149 -9.13 -14.92 -38.93
N LEU A 150 -8.24 -14.60 -39.89
CA LEU A 150 -8.34 -15.07 -41.27
C LEU A 150 -8.13 -16.57 -41.40
N LEU A 151 -7.17 -17.12 -40.65
CA LEU A 151 -6.92 -18.56 -40.59
C LEU A 151 -8.12 -19.29 -39.97
N SER A 152 -8.69 -18.80 -38.88
CA SER A 152 -9.89 -19.34 -38.26
C SER A 152 -11.06 -19.40 -39.24
N ARG A 153 -11.32 -18.34 -40.00
CA ARG A 153 -12.37 -18.34 -41.04
C ARG A 153 -12.12 -19.36 -42.13
N ARG A 154 -10.86 -19.59 -42.51
CA ARG A 154 -10.50 -20.61 -43.52
C ARG A 154 -10.60 -22.03 -43.01
N ALA A 155 -10.24 -22.27 -41.72
CA ALA A 155 -10.36 -23.55 -41.06
C ALA A 155 -11.82 -23.98 -40.92
N HIS A 156 -12.72 -23.05 -40.56
CA HIS A 156 -14.17 -23.32 -40.48
C HIS A 156 -14.79 -23.73 -41.84
N ALA A 157 -14.15 -23.38 -42.98
CA ALA A 157 -14.61 -23.75 -44.29
C ALA A 157 -14.17 -25.15 -44.77
N ARG A 158 -13.34 -25.86 -43.96
CA ARG A 158 -12.81 -27.20 -44.23
C ARG A 158 -13.34 -28.21 -43.21
N ALA A 159 -13.95 -29.29 -43.66
CA ALA A 159 -14.59 -30.27 -42.78
C ALA A 159 -13.63 -31.13 -41.92
N ASP A 160 -12.28 -30.99 -42.07
CA ASP A 160 -11.26 -31.87 -41.50
C ASP A 160 -10.22 -31.09 -40.62
N ALA A 161 -10.56 -29.91 -40.12
CA ALA A 161 -9.61 -28.97 -39.52
C ALA A 161 -9.71 -28.85 -37.97
N GLY A 162 -10.08 -29.93 -37.26
CA GLY A 162 -10.26 -29.89 -35.81
C GLY A 162 -9.01 -29.39 -35.04
N ASP A 163 -7.86 -29.98 -35.33
CA ASP A 163 -6.60 -29.64 -34.61
C ASP A 163 -6.07 -28.24 -35.06
N GLU A 164 -6.27 -27.83 -36.31
CA GLU A 164 -5.92 -26.49 -36.78
C GLU A 164 -6.76 -25.40 -36.12
N HIS A 165 -8.03 -25.71 -35.85
CA HIS A 165 -8.93 -24.75 -35.20
C HIS A 165 -8.53 -24.49 -33.75
N GLU A 166 -8.21 -25.52 -33.00
CA GLU A 166 -7.75 -25.43 -31.61
C GLU A 166 -6.44 -24.62 -31.49
N LEU A 167 -5.50 -24.85 -32.39
CA LEU A 167 -4.27 -24.07 -32.49
C LEU A 167 -4.49 -22.59 -32.80
N ILE A 168 -5.41 -22.28 -33.70
CA ILE A 168 -5.75 -20.90 -34.06
C ILE A 168 -6.45 -20.18 -32.90
N GLU A 169 -7.33 -20.86 -32.16
CA GLU A 169 -7.94 -20.30 -30.97
C GLU A 169 -6.90 -20.02 -29.88
N LEU A 170 -5.96 -20.94 -29.65
CA LEU A 170 -4.84 -20.76 -28.71
C LEU A 170 -3.97 -19.54 -29.09
N ILE A 171 -3.60 -19.42 -30.35
CA ILE A 171 -2.85 -18.27 -30.88
C ILE A 171 -3.63 -16.97 -30.67
N GLY A 172 -4.93 -16.97 -30.95
CA GLY A 172 -5.81 -15.82 -30.75
C GLY A 172 -5.86 -15.39 -29.28
N ALA A 173 -6.01 -16.34 -28.37
CA ALA A 173 -6.02 -16.11 -26.94
C ALA A 173 -4.68 -15.53 -26.43
N GLU A 174 -3.54 -16.03 -26.92
CA GLU A 174 -2.23 -15.51 -26.54
C GLU A 174 -1.96 -14.10 -27.10
N ILE A 175 -2.42 -13.81 -28.31
CA ILE A 175 -2.36 -12.46 -28.90
C ILE A 175 -3.23 -11.49 -28.08
N ASP A 176 -4.42 -11.89 -27.66
CA ASP A 176 -5.29 -11.07 -26.81
C ASP A 176 -4.66 -10.83 -25.45
N ARG A 177 -4.03 -11.84 -24.87
CA ARG A 177 -3.25 -11.72 -23.63
C ARG A 177 -2.10 -10.73 -23.76
N LEU A 178 -1.29 -10.84 -24.82
CA LEU A 178 -0.18 -9.92 -25.11
C LEU A 178 -0.68 -8.49 -25.37
N SER A 179 -1.79 -8.34 -26.08
CA SER A 179 -2.41 -7.04 -26.31
C SER A 179 -2.87 -6.38 -25.02
N GLN A 180 -3.48 -7.13 -24.11
CA GLN A 180 -3.85 -6.65 -22.77
C GLN A 180 -2.62 -6.22 -21.95
N LEU A 181 -1.51 -6.97 -22.02
CA LEU A 181 -0.26 -6.61 -21.35
C LEU A 181 0.31 -5.30 -21.89
N VAL A 182 0.31 -5.14 -23.20
CA VAL A 182 0.76 -3.90 -23.88
C VAL A 182 -0.15 -2.73 -23.51
N GLU A 183 -1.46 -2.94 -23.45
CA GLU A 183 -2.40 -1.91 -23.01
C GLU A 183 -2.22 -1.52 -21.54
N GLN A 184 -1.96 -2.48 -20.68
CA GLN A 184 -1.64 -2.21 -19.27
C GLN A 184 -0.35 -1.39 -19.11
N LEU A 185 0.64 -1.58 -19.98
CA LEU A 185 1.86 -0.77 -20.01
C LEU A 185 1.64 0.64 -20.57
N LEU A 186 0.73 0.79 -21.55
CA LEU A 186 0.50 2.04 -22.26
C LEU A 186 -0.51 2.96 -21.62
N SER A 187 -1.48 2.39 -20.94
CA SER A 187 -2.60 3.15 -20.41
C SER A 187 -2.42 3.48 -18.93
N PRO A 188 -2.08 4.74 -18.65
CA PRO A 188 -2.94 5.38 -17.70
C PRO A 188 -4.30 5.43 -18.43
N ALA A 189 -5.28 4.61 -17.99
CA ALA A 189 -6.66 4.82 -18.40
C ALA A 189 -6.95 6.33 -18.29
N PRO A 190 -7.70 6.93 -19.23
CA PRO A 190 -7.96 8.36 -19.17
C PRO A 190 -8.41 8.69 -17.76
N GLN A 191 -7.65 9.55 -17.09
CA GLN A 191 -7.99 9.97 -15.72
C GLN A 191 -9.37 10.59 -15.80
N ARG A 192 -10.37 9.86 -15.35
CA ARG A 192 -11.70 10.45 -15.18
C ARG A 192 -11.62 11.44 -14.04
N PRO A 193 -12.37 12.54 -14.11
CA PRO A 193 -12.48 13.43 -12.97
C PRO A 193 -12.90 12.62 -11.75
N HIS A 194 -12.22 12.81 -10.63
CA HIS A 194 -12.63 12.22 -9.38
C HIS A 194 -14.05 12.66 -9.06
N ALA A 195 -14.89 11.74 -8.65
CA ALA A 195 -16.29 11.97 -8.28
C ALA A 195 -16.55 11.38 -6.89
N PRO A 196 -17.59 11.88 -6.17
CA PRO A 196 -18.00 11.28 -4.91
C PRO A 196 -18.25 9.78 -5.05
N LEU A 197 -17.63 9.00 -4.19
CA LEU A 197 -17.54 7.55 -4.30
C LEU A 197 -17.64 6.90 -2.93
N ASN A 198 -18.47 5.87 -2.82
CA ASN A 198 -18.48 4.98 -1.67
C ASN A 198 -17.54 3.80 -1.93
N ILE A 199 -16.50 3.65 -1.10
CA ILE A 199 -15.49 2.59 -1.26
C ILE A 199 -16.11 1.19 -1.18
N HIS A 200 -17.15 0.99 -0.37
CA HIS A 200 -17.79 -0.32 -0.22
C HIS A 200 -18.42 -0.79 -1.53
N THR A 201 -18.94 0.13 -2.36
CA THR A 201 -19.44 -0.23 -3.70
C THR A 201 -18.32 -0.78 -4.60
N VAL A 202 -17.13 -0.21 -4.52
CA VAL A 202 -15.94 -0.72 -5.23
C VAL A 202 -15.55 -2.10 -4.72
N LEU A 203 -15.48 -2.27 -3.39
CA LEU A 203 -15.13 -3.53 -2.77
C LEU A 203 -16.11 -4.65 -3.11
N GLU A 204 -17.42 -4.37 -3.09
CA GLU A 204 -18.44 -5.34 -3.48
C GLU A 204 -18.32 -5.75 -4.97
N ARG A 205 -17.93 -4.82 -5.84
CA ARG A 205 -17.64 -5.15 -7.25
C ARG A 205 -16.45 -6.09 -7.36
N VAL A 206 -15.39 -5.84 -6.60
CA VAL A 206 -14.20 -6.71 -6.56
C VAL A 206 -14.53 -8.09 -6.00
N LEU A 207 -15.34 -8.18 -4.94
CA LEU A 207 -15.74 -9.47 -4.38
C LEU A 207 -16.52 -10.32 -5.38
N ARG A 208 -17.43 -9.72 -6.16
CA ARG A 208 -18.12 -10.44 -7.25
C ARG A 208 -17.15 -10.97 -8.31
N LEU A 209 -16.10 -10.22 -8.65
CA LEU A 209 -15.06 -10.70 -9.56
C LEU A 209 -14.28 -11.88 -8.94
N ALA A 210 -13.96 -11.79 -7.64
CA ALA A 210 -13.25 -12.83 -6.92
C ALA A 210 -14.07 -14.13 -6.79
N GLU A 211 -15.37 -14.02 -6.55
CA GLU A 211 -16.30 -15.16 -6.51
C GLU A 211 -16.34 -15.90 -7.86
N ASN A 212 -16.27 -15.16 -8.97
CA ASN A 212 -16.26 -15.76 -10.31
C ASN A 212 -14.92 -16.42 -10.67
N GLU A 213 -13.77 -15.88 -10.24
CA GLU A 213 -12.43 -16.41 -10.57
C GLU A 213 -11.98 -17.47 -9.55
N GLY A 214 -12.22 -17.26 -8.25
CA GLY A 214 -11.77 -18.14 -7.17
C GLY A 214 -12.67 -19.36 -6.93
N GLY A 215 -13.87 -19.39 -7.50
CA GLY A 215 -14.85 -20.42 -7.26
C GLY A 215 -15.27 -20.54 -5.77
N TRP A 216 -15.85 -21.66 -5.39
CA TRP A 216 -16.35 -21.93 -4.02
C TRP A 216 -15.24 -22.30 -3.01
N SER A 217 -13.98 -22.33 -3.42
CA SER A 217 -12.85 -22.78 -2.60
C SER A 217 -12.25 -21.70 -1.71
N VAL A 218 -12.53 -20.43 -1.96
CA VAL A 218 -11.97 -19.27 -1.22
C VAL A 218 -13.03 -18.60 -0.38
N ARG A 219 -12.73 -18.41 0.91
CA ARG A 219 -13.60 -17.68 1.84
C ARG A 219 -13.35 -16.19 1.74
N LEU A 220 -14.34 -15.46 1.25
CA LEU A 220 -14.30 -13.98 1.16
C LEU A 220 -15.03 -13.36 2.35
N GLN A 221 -14.34 -12.53 3.12
CA GLN A 221 -14.89 -11.91 4.33
C GLN A 221 -14.90 -10.39 4.21
N ARG A 222 -15.94 -9.77 4.74
CA ARG A 222 -16.15 -8.33 4.83
C ARG A 222 -15.94 -7.89 6.26
N ASP A 223 -15.03 -6.94 6.47
CA ASP A 223 -14.78 -6.30 7.76
C ASP A 223 -14.81 -4.78 7.54
N TYR A 224 -16.00 -4.27 7.25
CA TYR A 224 -16.24 -2.90 6.83
C TYR A 224 -16.61 -2.00 7.99
N ASP A 225 -16.04 -0.80 8.01
CA ASP A 225 -16.44 0.28 8.88
C ASP A 225 -17.58 1.07 8.20
N PRO A 226 -18.84 0.99 8.72
CA PRO A 226 -19.98 1.66 8.10
C PRO A 226 -19.93 3.20 8.23
N SER A 227 -19.03 3.73 9.04
CA SER A 227 -18.91 5.18 9.27
C SER A 227 -18.11 5.90 8.21
N ILE A 228 -17.54 5.18 7.22
CA ILE A 228 -16.72 5.76 6.17
C ILE A 228 -17.59 6.64 5.27
N PRO A 229 -17.30 7.95 5.18
CA PRO A 229 -18.02 8.84 4.28
C PRO A 229 -17.59 8.63 2.83
N GLU A 230 -18.38 9.15 1.89
CA GLU A 230 -17.97 9.24 0.49
C GLU A 230 -16.73 10.13 0.35
N PHE A 231 -15.86 9.78 -0.59
CA PHE A 231 -14.66 10.53 -0.93
C PHE A 231 -14.52 10.68 -2.45
N ASP A 232 -13.73 11.65 -2.90
CA ASP A 232 -13.52 11.87 -4.32
C ASP A 232 -12.50 10.86 -4.88
N GLY A 233 -12.93 10.07 -5.86
CA GLY A 233 -12.08 9.04 -6.48
C GLY A 233 -12.56 8.58 -7.85
N ASP A 234 -11.73 7.81 -8.53
CA ASP A 234 -12.08 7.08 -9.76
C ASP A 234 -12.43 5.63 -9.42
N ALA A 235 -13.73 5.31 -9.47
CA ALA A 235 -14.26 4.00 -9.12
C ALA A 235 -13.69 2.85 -9.96
N ASP A 236 -13.46 3.08 -11.26
CA ASP A 236 -12.94 2.05 -12.17
C ASP A 236 -11.46 1.79 -11.88
N ARG A 237 -10.67 2.84 -11.65
CA ARG A 237 -9.25 2.73 -11.29
C ARG A 237 -9.07 2.04 -9.94
N LEU A 238 -9.85 2.41 -8.93
CA LEU A 238 -9.81 1.77 -7.62
C LEU A 238 -10.27 0.32 -7.69
N THR A 239 -11.31 0.01 -8.47
CA THR A 239 -11.73 -1.38 -8.73
C THR A 239 -10.57 -2.18 -9.32
N GLN A 240 -9.89 -1.65 -10.33
CA GLN A 240 -8.74 -2.30 -10.97
C GLN A 240 -7.59 -2.53 -9.98
N ALA A 241 -7.25 -1.50 -9.19
CA ALA A 241 -6.16 -1.60 -8.21
C ALA A 241 -6.46 -2.66 -7.15
N ILE A 242 -7.64 -2.60 -6.54
CA ILE A 242 -8.03 -3.54 -5.48
C ILE A 242 -8.19 -4.96 -6.05
N TRP A 243 -8.72 -5.09 -7.27
CA TRP A 243 -8.80 -6.36 -7.97
C TRP A 243 -7.41 -6.99 -8.17
N ASN A 244 -6.41 -6.21 -8.57
CA ASN A 244 -5.04 -6.69 -8.70
C ASN A 244 -4.48 -7.23 -7.37
N LEU A 245 -4.80 -6.60 -6.24
CA LEU A 245 -4.39 -7.06 -4.92
C LEU A 245 -5.11 -8.38 -4.55
N VAL A 246 -6.41 -8.46 -4.73
CA VAL A 246 -7.21 -9.65 -4.46
C VAL A 246 -6.79 -10.82 -5.36
N ARG A 247 -6.58 -10.56 -6.64
CA ARG A 247 -6.09 -11.57 -7.59
C ARG A 247 -4.70 -12.11 -7.20
N ASN A 248 -3.82 -11.24 -6.69
CA ASN A 248 -2.54 -11.70 -6.15
C ASN A 248 -2.71 -12.64 -4.96
N ALA A 249 -3.68 -12.39 -4.06
CA ALA A 249 -4.00 -13.26 -2.94
C ALA A 249 -4.53 -14.63 -3.44
N LEU A 250 -5.47 -14.64 -4.39
CA LEU A 250 -5.96 -15.86 -5.04
C LEU A 250 -4.82 -16.68 -5.65
N GLN A 251 -3.96 -16.01 -6.41
CA GLN A 251 -2.80 -16.62 -7.04
C GLN A 251 -1.71 -17.04 -6.04
N ALA A 252 -1.68 -16.49 -4.82
CA ALA A 252 -0.81 -16.95 -3.73
C ALA A 252 -1.35 -18.24 -3.06
N GLY A 253 -2.51 -18.72 -3.50
CA GLY A 253 -3.14 -19.91 -2.95
C GLY A 253 -3.86 -19.63 -1.63
N ALA A 254 -4.36 -18.42 -1.43
CA ALA A 254 -5.12 -18.07 -0.25
C ALA A 254 -6.42 -18.89 -0.16
N SER A 255 -6.73 -19.38 1.03
CA SER A 255 -8.01 -20.02 1.36
C SER A 255 -9.02 -19.06 1.98
N ALA A 256 -8.52 -17.92 2.50
CA ALA A 256 -9.33 -16.85 3.06
C ALA A 256 -8.77 -15.48 2.65
N ILE A 257 -9.67 -14.60 2.23
CA ILE A 257 -9.35 -13.19 1.92
C ILE A 257 -10.32 -12.29 2.68
N ILE A 258 -9.79 -11.34 3.44
CA ILE A 258 -10.58 -10.37 4.20
C ILE A 258 -10.37 -8.99 3.58
N LEU A 259 -11.46 -8.34 3.18
CA LEU A 259 -11.47 -6.92 2.82
C LEU A 259 -11.89 -6.11 4.03
N ARG A 260 -10.96 -5.30 4.53
CA ARG A 260 -11.17 -4.47 5.73
C ARG A 260 -11.10 -3.00 5.38
N THR A 261 -11.98 -2.21 5.98
CA THR A 261 -11.96 -0.75 5.85
C THR A 261 -11.98 -0.10 7.22
N ARG A 262 -11.23 1.00 7.39
CA ARG A 262 -11.22 1.81 8.62
C ARG A 262 -11.03 3.29 8.26
N VAL A 263 -11.58 4.17 9.10
CA VAL A 263 -11.23 5.59 9.07
C VAL A 263 -10.04 5.81 9.97
N GLU A 264 -9.04 6.50 9.47
CA GLU A 264 -7.87 6.95 10.22
C GLU A 264 -7.87 8.47 10.34
N SER A 265 -7.56 8.97 11.52
CA SER A 265 -7.49 10.42 11.78
C SER A 265 -6.06 10.85 12.05
N GLY A 266 -5.68 12.02 11.53
CA GLY A 266 -4.34 12.56 11.77
C GLY A 266 -3.23 11.70 11.15
N LEU A 267 -3.47 11.14 9.97
CA LEU A 267 -2.51 10.26 9.30
C LEU A 267 -1.62 11.03 8.34
N HIS A 268 -0.32 10.77 8.42
CA HIS A 268 0.64 11.28 7.46
C HIS A 268 0.67 10.35 6.24
N ILE A 269 0.24 10.85 5.09
CA ILE A 269 0.33 10.12 3.82
C ILE A 269 1.34 10.87 2.95
N ARG A 270 2.47 10.21 2.64
CA ARG A 270 3.61 10.83 1.96
C ARG A 270 4.10 12.03 2.79
N GLU A 271 4.17 13.22 2.20
CA GLU A 271 4.66 14.45 2.85
C GLU A 271 3.55 15.33 3.47
N ARG A 272 2.29 14.82 3.52
CA ARG A 272 1.15 15.63 3.95
C ARG A 272 0.38 14.96 5.09
N LEU A 273 0.07 15.76 6.10
CA LEU A 273 -0.85 15.36 7.17
C LEU A 273 -2.28 15.49 6.68
N HIS A 274 -3.03 14.41 6.78
CA HIS A 274 -4.46 14.39 6.44
C HIS A 274 -5.28 14.26 7.72
N ALA A 275 -6.27 15.14 7.90
CA ALA A 275 -7.17 15.11 9.05
C ALA A 275 -7.92 13.78 9.12
N ARG A 276 -8.29 13.24 7.97
CA ARG A 276 -8.92 11.92 7.82
C ARG A 276 -8.35 11.20 6.61
N ALA A 277 -8.22 9.89 6.72
CA ALA A 277 -7.83 9.02 5.62
C ALA A 277 -8.66 7.73 5.69
N LEU A 278 -8.93 7.18 4.52
CA LEU A 278 -9.51 5.85 4.38
C LEU A 278 -8.37 4.83 4.31
N ARG A 279 -8.42 3.81 5.16
CA ARG A 279 -7.57 2.63 5.09
C ARG A 279 -8.37 1.46 4.55
N VAL A 280 -7.92 0.89 3.44
CA VAL A 280 -8.42 -0.36 2.87
C VAL A 280 -7.32 -1.39 3.00
N GLU A 281 -7.62 -2.52 3.64
CA GLU A 281 -6.70 -3.64 3.78
C GLU A 281 -7.24 -4.87 3.07
N ILE A 282 -6.36 -5.53 2.32
CA ILE A 282 -6.58 -6.85 1.75
C ILE A 282 -5.69 -7.81 2.53
N VAL A 283 -6.31 -8.68 3.33
CA VAL A 283 -5.63 -9.64 4.19
C VAL A 283 -5.84 -11.03 3.61
N ASP A 284 -4.77 -11.78 3.41
CA ASP A 284 -4.80 -13.15 2.90
C ASP A 284 -3.94 -14.11 3.72
N ASP A 285 -4.29 -15.38 3.69
CA ASP A 285 -3.58 -16.49 4.31
C ASP A 285 -2.70 -17.29 3.33
N GLY A 286 -2.36 -16.69 2.19
CA GLY A 286 -1.53 -17.30 1.15
C GLY A 286 -0.07 -17.51 1.57
N ARG A 287 0.73 -18.02 0.63
CA ARG A 287 2.16 -18.35 0.86
C ARG A 287 3.06 -17.14 1.19
N GLY A 288 2.56 -15.92 1.06
CA GLY A 288 3.30 -14.69 1.30
C GLY A 288 4.16 -14.24 0.11
N VAL A 289 4.88 -13.14 0.34
CA VAL A 289 5.81 -12.53 -0.62
C VAL A 289 7.20 -13.13 -0.38
N PRO A 290 7.89 -13.68 -1.41
CA PRO A 290 9.28 -14.11 -1.30
C PRO A 290 10.20 -12.95 -0.89
N GLU A 291 11.19 -13.23 -0.04
CA GLU A 291 12.10 -12.22 0.50
C GLU A 291 12.89 -11.51 -0.60
N GLU A 292 13.28 -12.27 -1.65
CA GLU A 292 14.02 -11.74 -2.80
C GLU A 292 13.23 -10.68 -3.61
N LEU A 293 11.89 -10.69 -3.50
CA LEU A 293 11.03 -9.75 -4.20
C LEU A 293 10.63 -8.55 -3.33
N ALA A 294 10.92 -8.57 -2.03
CA ALA A 294 10.45 -7.59 -1.06
C ALA A 294 10.78 -6.15 -1.46
N GLU A 295 12.02 -5.88 -1.88
CA GLU A 295 12.49 -4.54 -2.26
C GLU A 295 11.95 -4.06 -3.61
N HIS A 296 11.52 -4.99 -4.46
CA HIS A 296 11.15 -4.69 -5.85
C HIS A 296 9.69 -5.00 -6.17
N LEU A 297 8.89 -5.31 -5.14
CA LEU A 297 7.53 -5.84 -5.29
C LEU A 297 6.60 -4.95 -6.13
N PHE A 298 6.77 -3.63 -6.04
CA PHE A 298 5.96 -2.65 -6.79
C PHE A 298 6.59 -2.19 -8.10
N LEU A 299 7.78 -2.72 -8.46
CA LEU A 299 8.38 -2.41 -9.76
C LEU A 299 7.62 -3.14 -10.87
N PRO A 300 7.44 -2.50 -12.04
CA PRO A 300 6.87 -3.15 -13.21
C PRO A 300 7.72 -4.36 -13.65
N LEU A 301 7.05 -5.40 -14.14
CA LEU A 301 7.64 -6.64 -14.67
C LEU A 301 8.35 -7.51 -13.63
N VAL A 302 8.26 -7.18 -12.36
CA VAL A 302 8.75 -8.03 -11.26
C VAL A 302 7.69 -9.05 -10.90
N SER A 303 8.02 -10.34 -11.07
CA SER A 303 7.11 -11.46 -10.77
C SER A 303 7.91 -12.63 -10.22
N GLY A 304 7.42 -13.23 -9.14
CA GLY A 304 7.92 -14.51 -8.62
C GLY A 304 7.27 -15.74 -9.28
N ARG A 305 6.55 -15.55 -10.40
CA ARG A 305 5.82 -16.62 -11.12
C ARG A 305 6.15 -16.57 -12.60
N ALA A 306 6.29 -17.76 -13.21
CA ALA A 306 6.57 -17.87 -14.64
C ALA A 306 5.47 -17.25 -15.53
N GLU A 307 4.21 -17.32 -15.09
CA GLU A 307 3.05 -16.79 -15.83
C GLU A 307 2.62 -15.40 -15.34
N GLY A 308 3.29 -14.84 -14.35
CA GLY A 308 2.97 -13.53 -13.79
C GLY A 308 3.51 -12.40 -14.65
N THR A 309 2.66 -11.43 -15.00
CA THR A 309 3.08 -10.25 -15.79
C THR A 309 3.93 -9.26 -15.03
N GLY A 310 3.90 -9.33 -13.67
CA GLY A 310 4.60 -8.36 -12.81
C GLY A 310 4.05 -6.94 -12.86
N LEU A 311 2.87 -6.72 -13.49
CA LEU A 311 2.30 -5.38 -13.68
C LEU A 311 1.20 -5.04 -12.66
N GLY A 312 0.53 -6.03 -12.10
CA GLY A 312 -0.65 -5.81 -11.26
C GLY A 312 -0.38 -4.96 -10.01
N LEU A 313 0.72 -5.24 -9.29
CA LEU A 313 1.10 -4.48 -8.09
C LEU A 313 1.62 -3.08 -8.44
N ALA A 314 2.36 -2.94 -9.53
CA ALA A 314 2.82 -1.64 -10.01
C ALA A 314 1.65 -0.75 -10.39
N LEU A 315 0.62 -1.29 -11.05
CA LEU A 315 -0.62 -0.58 -11.37
C LEU A 315 -1.41 -0.19 -10.11
N ALA A 316 -1.54 -1.09 -9.14
CA ALA A 316 -2.20 -0.79 -7.88
C ALA A 316 -1.49 0.34 -7.14
N HIS A 317 -0.16 0.32 -7.11
CA HIS A 317 0.66 1.37 -6.52
C HIS A 317 0.51 2.71 -7.26
N GLN A 318 0.46 2.69 -8.61
CA GLN A 318 0.22 3.89 -9.42
C GLN A 318 -1.16 4.50 -9.12
N VAL A 319 -2.21 3.68 -9.05
CA VAL A 319 -3.57 4.15 -8.72
C VAL A 319 -3.63 4.78 -7.33
N ALA A 320 -2.95 4.19 -6.34
CA ALA A 320 -2.83 4.80 -5.02
C ALA A 320 -2.24 6.22 -5.10
N ARG A 321 -1.18 6.40 -5.91
CA ARG A 321 -0.54 7.71 -6.13
C ARG A 321 -1.44 8.71 -6.85
N GLU A 322 -2.17 8.27 -7.87
CA GLU A 322 -3.14 9.10 -8.61
C GLU A 322 -4.21 9.67 -7.67
N HIS A 323 -4.59 8.89 -6.65
CA HIS A 323 -5.50 9.30 -5.57
C HIS A 323 -4.79 10.00 -4.40
N ARG A 324 -3.53 10.46 -4.57
CA ARG A 324 -2.70 11.09 -3.53
C ARG A 324 -2.49 10.21 -2.29
N GLY A 325 -2.75 8.92 -2.42
CA GLY A 325 -2.61 7.91 -1.40
C GLY A 325 -1.26 7.22 -1.39
N SER A 326 -1.18 6.13 -0.64
CA SER A 326 -0.05 5.22 -0.61
C SER A 326 -0.51 3.77 -0.56
N LEU A 327 0.31 2.86 -1.09
CA LEU A 327 0.12 1.43 -1.01
C LEU A 327 1.36 0.82 -0.34
N GLY A 328 1.14 0.07 0.72
CA GLY A 328 2.17 -0.67 1.43
C GLY A 328 1.75 -2.11 1.65
N TYR A 329 2.67 -2.94 2.15
CA TYR A 329 2.36 -4.31 2.50
C TYR A 329 3.16 -4.77 3.72
N ARG A 330 2.66 -5.82 4.37
CA ARG A 330 3.36 -6.64 5.36
C ARG A 330 3.07 -8.08 5.01
N SER A 331 4.09 -8.92 4.96
CA SER A 331 3.91 -10.30 4.54
C SER A 331 4.77 -11.25 5.36
N ARG A 332 4.16 -12.37 5.70
CA ARG A 332 4.79 -13.58 6.21
C ARG A 332 3.99 -14.77 5.68
N PRO A 333 4.56 -15.95 5.57
CA PRO A 333 3.81 -17.13 5.16
C PRO A 333 2.54 -17.31 6.00
N GLY A 334 1.39 -17.47 5.35
CA GLY A 334 0.09 -17.59 5.99
C GLY A 334 -0.55 -16.27 6.46
N HIS A 335 0.08 -15.13 6.23
CA HIS A 335 -0.52 -13.84 6.57
C HIS A 335 0.10 -12.69 5.80
N THR A 336 -0.54 -12.26 4.74
CA THR A 336 -0.16 -11.06 3.97
C THR A 336 -1.24 -10.00 4.12
N VAL A 337 -0.82 -8.76 4.27
CA VAL A 337 -1.71 -7.59 4.35
C VAL A 337 -1.20 -6.54 3.38
N PHE A 338 -1.97 -6.24 2.35
CA PHE A 338 -1.79 -5.04 1.55
C PHE A 338 -2.64 -3.92 2.13
N THR A 339 -2.05 -2.75 2.34
CA THR A 339 -2.70 -1.58 2.93
C THR A 339 -2.70 -0.44 1.94
N LEU A 340 -3.87 -0.05 1.48
CA LEU A 340 -4.11 1.13 0.65
C LEU A 340 -4.63 2.25 1.54
N LEU A 341 -3.92 3.37 1.57
CA LEU A 341 -4.31 4.58 2.28
C LEU A 341 -4.72 5.65 1.27
N LEU A 342 -5.91 6.18 1.42
CA LEU A 342 -6.45 7.22 0.55
C LEU A 342 -6.82 8.44 1.41
N PRO A 343 -6.33 9.65 1.08
CA PRO A 343 -6.71 10.85 1.81
C PRO A 343 -8.21 11.11 1.61
N HIS A 344 -8.92 11.33 2.71
CA HIS A 344 -10.28 11.83 2.66
C HIS A 344 -10.23 13.35 2.71
N ASN A 345 -10.38 13.97 1.56
CA ASN A 345 -10.57 15.40 1.47
C ASN A 345 -12.05 15.67 1.79
N GLY A 346 -12.38 15.82 3.09
CA GLY A 346 -13.60 16.52 3.46
C GLY A 346 -13.52 17.95 2.89
N PRO A 347 -14.64 18.69 2.80
CA PRO A 347 -14.59 20.08 2.37
C PRO A 347 -13.48 20.78 3.17
N GLU A 348 -12.46 21.24 2.47
CA GLU A 348 -11.41 22.08 3.04
C GLU A 348 -12.15 23.17 3.84
N ALA A 349 -11.97 23.17 5.16
CA ALA A 349 -12.28 24.35 5.93
C ALA A 349 -11.43 25.43 5.28
N ALA A 350 -12.08 26.28 4.50
CA ALA A 350 -11.45 27.41 3.83
C ALA A 350 -10.67 28.16 4.89
N THR A 351 -9.35 28.02 4.84
CA THR A 351 -8.47 28.90 5.59
C THR A 351 -8.63 30.25 4.92
N THR A 352 -9.58 31.02 5.43
CA THR A 352 -9.71 32.45 5.08
C THR A 352 -8.41 33.14 5.52
N PRO A 353 -7.85 34.00 4.68
CA PRO A 353 -6.55 34.64 4.87
C PRO A 353 -6.49 35.53 6.09
#